data_c88a37c23796b8d09784087d7a4f5d36
#
_entry.id   c88a37c23796b8d09784087d7a4f5d36
#
_cell.length_a   1.000
_cell.length_b   1.000
_cell.length_c   1.000
_cell.angle_alpha   90.00
_cell.angle_beta   90.00
_cell.angle_gamma   90.00
#
_symmetry.space_group_name_H-M   'P 1'
#
loop_
_entity.id
_entity.type
_entity.pdbx_description
1 polymer ?
#
loop_
_entity_poly.entity_id
_entity_poly.type
_entity_poly.pdbx_seq_one_letter_code
_entity_poly.pdbx_strand_id
1 'polypeptide(L)'
;RSSDLFAMVASGGAGPLHAVQIAKELHIPTVIIPLFPAHFSALGMLMADERQDFIRTYLKHMDDVDFDDLIAIHNEMMEQAKRDLKLSDNMEYQIKLDIRYVGQEFTLSIPVDIEQFKNGDREGIRKAYDDMHEHRYAHHAADEPVEMVNYRLIATGKRATLKLPDVNADKTAVEPVRRPVYFEDSSTPADCPVYNRDDLKPGDKFEGPALVQEYASTTVIFSDDTCVVADTGELIISVGVI
;
A
#
# COMPACT_ATOMS: atom_id res chain seq x y z
N ARG A 1 -19.48 -4.68 5.08
CA ARG A 1 -18.97 -5.07 3.75
C ARG A 1 -18.71 -6.56 3.80
N SER A 2 -19.12 -7.29 2.76
CA SER A 2 -18.97 -8.74 2.71
C SER A 2 -17.54 -9.12 2.36
N SER A 3 -16.95 -10.10 3.07
CA SER A 3 -15.55 -10.54 2.86
C SER A 3 -15.33 -11.23 1.52
N ASP A 4 -16.40 -11.70 0.88
CA ASP A 4 -16.40 -12.29 -0.47
C ASP A 4 -16.00 -11.32 -1.60
N LEU A 5 -15.98 -10.01 -1.31
CA LEU A 5 -15.53 -8.96 -2.22
C LEU A 5 -14.03 -8.63 -2.12
N PHE A 6 -13.30 -9.33 -1.25
CA PHE A 6 -11.88 -9.05 -1.01
C PHE A 6 -10.99 -10.19 -1.52
N ALA A 7 -9.75 -9.83 -1.84
CA ALA A 7 -8.66 -10.78 -2.00
C ALA A 7 -7.63 -10.51 -0.89
N MET A 8 -7.01 -11.57 -0.38
CA MET A 8 -5.94 -11.50 0.59
C MET A 8 -4.59 -11.55 -0.12
N VAL A 9 -3.72 -10.58 0.10
CA VAL A 9 -2.33 -10.63 -0.37
C VAL A 9 -1.46 -11.10 0.78
N ALA A 10 -0.72 -12.20 0.58
CA ALA A 10 0.15 -12.77 1.58
C ALA A 10 1.62 -12.44 1.31
N SER A 11 2.28 -11.80 2.26
CA SER A 11 3.70 -11.45 2.19
C SER A 11 4.44 -11.83 3.48
N GLY A 12 5.77 -11.80 3.42
CA GLY A 12 6.63 -12.30 4.49
C GLY A 12 6.97 -13.78 4.32
N GLY A 13 8.03 -14.25 4.99
CA GLY A 13 8.52 -15.64 4.85
C GLY A 13 7.48 -16.69 5.25
N ALA A 14 6.72 -16.44 6.32
CA ALA A 14 5.68 -17.36 6.82
C ALA A 14 4.26 -16.97 6.34
N GLY A 15 4.07 -15.80 5.72
CA GLY A 15 2.75 -15.37 5.23
C GLY A 15 2.07 -16.41 4.34
N PRO A 16 2.70 -16.88 3.27
CA PRO A 16 2.13 -17.86 2.36
C PRO A 16 1.81 -19.23 3.01
N LEU A 17 2.48 -19.57 4.10
CA LEU A 17 2.23 -20.81 4.85
C LEU A 17 0.84 -20.83 5.50
N HIS A 18 0.38 -19.67 5.99
CA HIS A 18 -0.84 -19.57 6.78
C HIS A 18 -2.00 -18.89 6.02
N ALA A 19 -1.72 -18.25 4.89
CA ALA A 19 -2.66 -17.35 4.23
C ALA A 19 -3.99 -18.01 3.85
N VAL A 20 -3.96 -19.22 3.34
CA VAL A 20 -5.17 -19.92 2.89
C VAL A 20 -6.07 -20.29 4.08
N GLN A 21 -5.50 -20.76 5.19
CA GLN A 21 -6.27 -21.06 6.40
C GLN A 21 -6.91 -19.79 6.97
N ILE A 22 -6.15 -18.70 7.04
CA ILE A 22 -6.67 -17.39 7.49
C ILE A 22 -7.78 -16.91 6.56
N ALA A 23 -7.63 -17.08 5.26
CA ALA A 23 -8.65 -16.71 4.28
C ALA A 23 -9.95 -17.52 4.45
N LYS A 24 -9.84 -18.83 4.75
CA LYS A 24 -10.98 -19.70 5.09
C LYS A 24 -11.73 -19.17 6.31
N GLU A 25 -11.04 -18.87 7.38
CA GLU A 25 -11.65 -18.35 8.63
C GLU A 25 -12.32 -16.97 8.41
N LEU A 26 -11.76 -16.15 7.53
CA LEU A 26 -12.29 -14.82 7.21
C LEU A 26 -13.29 -14.82 6.06
N HIS A 27 -13.60 -15.98 5.47
CA HIS A 27 -14.47 -16.12 4.29
C HIS A 27 -14.01 -15.26 3.10
N ILE A 28 -12.69 -15.24 2.85
CA ILE A 28 -12.08 -14.57 1.70
C ILE A 28 -11.81 -15.58 0.60
N PRO A 29 -12.42 -15.46 -0.58
CA PRO A 29 -12.37 -16.50 -1.61
C PRO A 29 -11.07 -16.57 -2.38
N THR A 30 -10.22 -15.55 -2.29
CA THR A 30 -9.02 -15.43 -3.12
C THR A 30 -7.81 -15.05 -2.29
N VAL A 31 -6.72 -15.81 -2.43
CA VAL A 31 -5.41 -15.49 -1.87
C VAL A 31 -4.41 -15.25 -3.00
N ILE A 32 -3.66 -14.17 -2.91
CA ILE A 32 -2.63 -13.78 -3.87
C ILE A 32 -1.27 -13.89 -3.18
N ILE A 33 -0.38 -14.71 -3.72
CA ILE A 33 1.01 -14.80 -3.29
C ILE A 33 1.86 -14.07 -4.33
N PRO A 34 2.40 -12.89 -4.01
CA PRO A 34 3.20 -12.10 -4.95
C PRO A 34 4.52 -12.81 -5.30
N LEU A 35 5.22 -12.28 -6.28
CA LEU A 35 6.62 -12.63 -6.49
C LEU A 35 7.45 -12.20 -5.28
N PHE A 36 8.39 -13.05 -4.88
CA PHE A 36 9.30 -12.80 -3.75
C PHE A 36 8.56 -12.44 -2.44
N PRO A 37 7.59 -13.24 -1.97
CA PRO A 37 6.76 -12.87 -0.82
C PRO A 37 7.59 -12.62 0.44
N ALA A 38 8.67 -13.39 0.66
CA ALA A 38 9.57 -13.21 1.79
C ALA A 38 10.34 -11.87 1.76
N HIS A 39 10.52 -11.28 0.58
CA HIS A 39 11.24 -10.03 0.36
C HIS A 39 10.34 -8.90 -0.17
N PHE A 40 9.02 -9.07 -0.09
CA PHE A 40 8.05 -8.14 -0.67
C PHE A 40 8.17 -6.72 -0.12
N SER A 41 8.46 -6.58 1.17
CA SER A 41 8.71 -5.26 1.78
C SER A 41 9.97 -4.59 1.21
N ALA A 42 11.04 -5.35 1.00
CA ALA A 42 12.27 -4.83 0.39
C ALA A 42 12.03 -4.42 -1.07
N LEU A 43 11.27 -5.21 -1.82
CA LEU A 43 10.83 -4.85 -3.17
C LEU A 43 10.03 -3.55 -3.16
N GLY A 44 9.06 -3.41 -2.24
CA GLY A 44 8.28 -2.19 -2.08
C GLY A 44 9.16 -0.97 -1.78
N MET A 45 10.19 -1.11 -0.94
CA MET A 45 11.14 -0.03 -0.66
C MET A 45 11.99 0.35 -1.88
N LEU A 46 12.37 -0.62 -2.72
CA LEU A 46 13.09 -0.35 -3.96
C LEU A 46 12.22 0.37 -5.01
N MET A 47 10.91 0.12 -5.00
CA MET A 47 9.94 0.71 -5.92
C MET A 47 9.39 2.06 -5.43
N ALA A 48 9.52 2.36 -4.15
CA ALA A 48 8.99 3.59 -3.58
C ALA A 48 9.79 4.81 -4.06
N ASP A 49 9.07 5.88 -4.38
CA ASP A 49 9.64 7.18 -4.60
C ASP A 49 10.32 7.70 -3.31
N GLU A 50 11.36 8.48 -3.45
CA GLU A 50 11.95 9.17 -2.32
C GLU A 50 11.00 10.27 -1.85
N ARG A 51 10.59 10.21 -0.58
CA ARG A 51 9.65 11.18 -0.02
C ARG A 51 10.20 11.75 1.27
N GLN A 52 10.08 13.07 1.41
CA GLN A 52 10.36 13.77 2.65
C GLN A 52 9.26 14.74 2.98
N ASP A 53 8.82 14.69 4.24
CA ASP A 53 7.78 15.57 4.77
C ASP A 53 8.44 16.63 5.66
N PHE A 54 8.23 17.90 5.32
CA PHE A 54 8.63 19.06 6.10
C PHE A 54 7.41 19.63 6.80
N ILE A 55 7.51 19.87 8.10
CA ILE A 55 6.38 20.35 8.90
C ILE A 55 6.86 21.56 9.71
N ARG A 56 6.06 22.62 9.68
CA ARG A 56 6.25 23.81 10.51
C ARG A 56 4.96 24.12 11.24
N THR A 57 5.03 24.21 12.56
CA THR A 57 3.89 24.67 13.36
C THR A 57 3.63 26.14 13.10
N TYR A 58 2.37 26.45 12.79
CA TYR A 58 1.89 27.80 12.56
C TYR A 58 0.47 27.90 13.14
N LEU A 59 0.39 27.95 14.48
CA LEU A 59 -0.89 27.95 15.16
C LEU A 59 -1.48 29.36 15.18
N LYS A 60 -2.50 29.58 14.32
CA LYS A 60 -3.27 30.82 14.25
C LYS A 60 -4.72 30.51 13.87
N HIS A 61 -5.66 31.33 14.35
CA HIS A 61 -7.01 31.34 13.81
C HIS A 61 -6.95 31.63 12.30
N MET A 62 -7.82 31.01 11.53
CA MET A 62 -7.80 31.15 10.06
C MET A 62 -7.95 32.61 9.62
N ASP A 63 -8.69 33.42 10.38
CA ASP A 63 -8.89 34.85 10.08
C ASP A 63 -7.61 35.67 10.30
N ASP A 64 -6.74 35.23 11.20
CA ASP A 64 -5.46 35.88 11.57
C ASP A 64 -4.26 35.33 10.80
N VAL A 65 -4.46 34.35 9.91
CA VAL A 65 -3.37 33.79 9.08
C VAL A 65 -2.86 34.86 8.13
N ASP A 66 -1.56 35.13 8.18
CA ASP A 66 -0.87 35.96 7.21
C ASP A 66 -0.34 35.08 6.06
N PHE A 67 -0.80 35.30 4.85
CA PHE A 67 -0.37 34.52 3.70
C PHE A 67 1.06 34.83 3.26
N ASP A 68 1.57 36.03 3.53
CA ASP A 68 2.97 36.37 3.27
C ASP A 68 3.90 35.56 4.18
N ASP A 69 3.52 35.33 5.46
CA ASP A 69 4.22 34.41 6.36
C ASP A 69 4.23 32.99 5.77
N LEU A 70 3.11 32.50 5.24
CA LEU A 70 3.02 31.13 4.65
C LEU A 70 3.86 31.01 3.38
N ILE A 71 3.94 32.06 2.57
CA ILE A 71 4.79 32.10 1.38
C ILE A 71 6.27 32.08 1.80
N ALA A 72 6.63 32.83 2.85
CA ALA A 72 8.00 32.81 3.38
C ALA A 72 8.39 31.41 3.92
N ILE A 73 7.50 30.77 4.70
CA ILE A 73 7.66 29.40 5.21
C ILE A 73 7.82 28.41 4.03
N HIS A 74 6.97 28.55 3.01
CA HIS A 74 7.05 27.73 1.79
C HIS A 74 8.43 27.82 1.15
N ASN A 75 8.91 29.04 0.91
CA ASN A 75 10.20 29.25 0.25
C ASN A 75 11.36 28.67 1.06
N GLU A 76 11.37 28.86 2.39
CA GLU A 76 12.37 28.25 3.26
C GLU A 76 12.39 26.73 3.17
N MET A 77 11.19 26.11 3.24
CA MET A 77 11.06 24.65 3.14
C MET A 77 11.43 24.11 1.77
N MET A 78 11.12 24.83 0.70
CA MET A 78 11.53 24.47 -0.67
C MET A 78 13.06 24.46 -0.80
N GLU A 79 13.75 25.47 -0.25
CA GLU A 79 15.21 25.53 -0.27
C GLU A 79 15.81 24.41 0.61
N GLN A 80 15.17 24.05 1.71
CA GLN A 80 15.57 22.91 2.53
C GLN A 80 15.40 21.59 1.76
N ALA A 81 14.24 21.37 1.15
CA ALA A 81 13.94 20.18 0.36
C ALA A 81 14.96 19.99 -0.78
N LYS A 82 15.31 21.05 -1.50
CA LYS A 82 16.33 21.00 -2.56
C LYS A 82 17.73 20.64 -2.05
N ARG A 83 18.06 21.01 -0.79
CA ARG A 83 19.35 20.63 -0.19
C ARG A 83 19.38 19.18 0.29
N ASP A 84 18.27 18.71 0.85
CA ASP A 84 18.18 17.41 1.53
C ASP A 84 17.94 16.28 0.53
N LEU A 85 17.10 16.52 -0.48
CA LEU A 85 16.77 15.55 -1.55
C LEU A 85 17.71 15.75 -2.75
N LYS A 86 18.80 14.97 -2.78
CA LYS A 86 19.86 15.11 -3.81
C LYS A 86 19.70 14.15 -5.00
N LEU A 87 18.72 13.26 -4.97
CA LEU A 87 18.71 12.05 -5.81
C LEU A 87 17.82 12.12 -7.05
N SER A 88 16.98 13.13 -7.21
CA SER A 88 16.05 13.18 -8.33
C SER A 88 16.01 14.54 -9.00
N ASP A 89 16.24 14.56 -10.32
CA ASP A 89 16.02 15.74 -11.16
C ASP A 89 14.52 16.03 -11.36
N ASN A 90 13.66 15.08 -10.99
CA ASN A 90 12.19 15.17 -11.15
C ASN A 90 11.50 15.19 -9.79
N MET A 91 11.40 16.39 -9.20
CA MET A 91 10.78 16.62 -7.91
C MET A 91 9.34 17.10 -8.06
N GLU A 92 8.43 16.47 -7.32
CA GLU A 92 7.06 16.94 -7.13
C GLU A 92 6.90 17.48 -5.71
N TYR A 93 6.15 18.58 -5.59
CA TYR A 93 5.88 19.21 -4.30
C TYR A 93 4.39 19.30 -4.07
N GLN A 94 3.95 18.93 -2.87
CA GLN A 94 2.57 19.07 -2.44
C GLN A 94 2.52 19.86 -1.13
N ILE A 95 1.68 20.87 -1.10
CA ILE A 95 1.42 21.64 0.12
C ILE A 95 0.16 21.08 0.79
N LYS A 96 0.21 20.96 2.13
CA LYS A 96 -0.95 20.67 2.96
C LYS A 96 -0.99 21.60 4.16
N LEU A 97 -2.20 21.93 4.59
CA LEU A 97 -2.43 22.59 5.86
C LEU A 97 -3.14 21.65 6.81
N ASP A 98 -2.63 21.54 8.03
CA ASP A 98 -3.35 20.86 9.11
C ASP A 98 -4.26 21.88 9.78
N ILE A 99 -5.56 21.67 9.62
CA ILE A 99 -6.63 22.58 10.11
C ILE A 99 -7.55 21.79 11.04
N ARG A 100 -8.11 22.49 12.03
CA ARG A 100 -9.15 21.95 12.92
C ARG A 100 -10.13 23.04 13.33
N TYR A 101 -11.31 22.66 13.78
CA TYR A 101 -12.15 23.60 14.52
C TYR A 101 -11.50 23.96 15.85
N VAL A 102 -11.66 25.20 16.25
CA VAL A 102 -11.10 25.67 17.53
C VAL A 102 -11.61 24.83 18.69
N GLY A 103 -10.69 24.34 19.51
CA GLY A 103 -11.00 23.45 20.64
C GLY A 103 -11.02 21.96 20.33
N GLN A 104 -10.88 21.56 19.07
CA GLN A 104 -10.67 20.14 18.71
C GLN A 104 -9.19 19.74 18.89
N GLU A 105 -8.96 18.47 19.21
CA GLU A 105 -7.62 17.93 19.37
C GLU A 105 -7.03 17.50 18.00
N PHE A 106 -7.83 16.87 17.17
CA PHE A 106 -7.37 16.27 15.90
C PHE A 106 -7.51 17.23 14.74
N THR A 107 -6.51 17.24 13.88
CA THR A 107 -6.48 18.04 12.65
C THR A 107 -6.84 17.21 11.43
N LEU A 108 -7.38 17.86 10.40
CA LEU A 108 -7.42 17.34 9.03
C LEU A 108 -6.36 18.02 8.19
N SER A 109 -5.61 17.22 7.44
CA SER A 109 -4.63 17.73 6.46
C SER A 109 -5.32 17.92 5.12
N ILE A 110 -5.49 19.14 4.67
CA ILE A 110 -6.08 19.49 3.38
C ILE A 110 -5.01 19.88 2.38
N PRO A 111 -5.08 19.40 1.12
CA PRO A 111 -4.19 19.89 0.08
C PRO A 111 -4.56 21.32 -0.31
N VAL A 112 -3.54 22.14 -0.54
CA VAL A 112 -3.69 23.53 -1.00
C VAL A 112 -2.66 23.84 -2.08
N ASP A 113 -2.91 24.90 -2.86
CA ASP A 113 -1.99 25.42 -3.85
C ASP A 113 -1.36 26.73 -3.37
N ILE A 114 -0.11 26.98 -3.76
CA ILE A 114 0.60 28.23 -3.46
C ILE A 114 -0.15 29.47 -4.04
N GLU A 115 -0.84 29.29 -5.13
CA GLU A 115 -1.64 30.38 -5.75
C GLU A 115 -2.81 30.82 -4.85
N GLN A 116 -3.35 29.92 -4.01
CA GLN A 116 -4.40 30.31 -3.04
C GLN A 116 -3.85 31.30 -2.01
N PHE A 117 -2.57 31.16 -1.60
CA PHE A 117 -1.94 32.11 -0.68
C PHE A 117 -1.67 33.45 -1.38
N LYS A 118 -1.13 33.43 -2.59
CA LYS A 118 -0.87 34.65 -3.38
C LYS A 118 -2.13 35.44 -3.69
N ASN A 119 -3.27 34.75 -3.85
CA ASN A 119 -4.56 35.36 -4.13
C ASN A 119 -5.37 35.68 -2.87
N GLY A 120 -4.87 35.37 -1.69
CA GLY A 120 -5.58 35.58 -0.43
C GLY A 120 -6.86 34.74 -0.31
N ASP A 121 -6.92 33.54 -0.93
CA ASP A 121 -8.11 32.69 -1.05
C ASP A 121 -8.42 31.94 0.26
N ARG A 122 -8.71 32.67 1.30
CA ARG A 122 -9.09 32.14 2.62
C ARG A 122 -10.39 31.35 2.57
N GLU A 123 -11.35 31.82 1.79
CA GLU A 123 -12.66 31.16 1.66
C GLU A 123 -12.54 29.82 0.95
N GLY A 124 -11.73 29.71 -0.12
CA GLY A 124 -11.47 28.45 -0.80
C GLY A 124 -10.78 27.44 0.11
N ILE A 125 -9.81 27.87 0.92
CA ILE A 125 -9.13 27.01 1.91
C ILE A 125 -10.13 26.53 2.97
N ARG A 126 -10.98 27.42 3.49
CA ARG A 126 -12.02 27.08 4.46
C ARG A 126 -12.99 26.06 3.87
N LYS A 127 -13.47 26.30 2.67
CA LYS A 127 -14.39 25.40 1.98
C LYS A 127 -13.76 24.01 1.77
N ALA A 128 -12.49 23.93 1.36
CA ALA A 128 -11.80 22.65 1.19
C ALA A 128 -11.71 21.88 2.50
N TYR A 129 -11.54 22.57 3.64
CA TYR A 129 -11.57 21.95 4.95
C TYR A 129 -12.96 21.41 5.30
N ASP A 130 -14.01 22.21 5.12
CA ASP A 130 -15.39 21.81 5.41
C ASP A 130 -15.83 20.63 4.54
N ASP A 131 -15.52 20.64 3.25
CA ASP A 131 -15.78 19.53 2.32
C ASP A 131 -15.07 18.23 2.75
N MET A 132 -13.81 18.34 3.18
CA MET A 132 -13.04 17.19 3.68
C MET A 132 -13.60 16.66 5.00
N HIS A 133 -14.03 17.55 5.91
CA HIS A 133 -14.62 17.18 7.19
C HIS A 133 -15.97 16.48 6.98
N GLU A 134 -16.82 16.99 6.08
CA GLU A 134 -18.07 16.36 5.67
C GLU A 134 -17.82 14.96 5.08
N HIS A 135 -16.85 14.83 4.18
CA HIS A 135 -16.52 13.55 3.56
C HIS A 135 -16.06 12.51 4.60
N ARG A 136 -15.29 12.92 5.60
CA ARG A 136 -14.68 12.02 6.58
C ARG A 136 -15.60 11.68 7.75
N TYR A 137 -16.38 12.63 8.21
CA TYR A 137 -17.19 12.54 9.43
C TYR A 137 -18.69 12.65 9.19
N ALA A 138 -19.12 12.87 7.94
CA ALA A 138 -20.50 13.06 7.52
C ALA A 138 -21.19 14.31 8.14
N HIS A 139 -20.39 15.30 8.55
CA HIS A 139 -20.85 16.61 8.98
C HIS A 139 -19.73 17.65 8.90
N HIS A 140 -20.08 18.91 8.84
CA HIS A 140 -19.20 20.06 9.03
C HIS A 140 -19.96 21.17 9.80
N ALA A 141 -19.23 22.16 10.29
CA ALA A 141 -19.80 23.27 11.07
C ALA A 141 -19.32 24.59 10.46
N ALA A 142 -20.07 25.09 9.47
CA ALA A 142 -19.69 26.27 8.70
C ALA A 142 -19.50 27.53 9.54
N ASP A 143 -20.26 27.67 10.65
CA ASP A 143 -20.25 28.85 11.53
C ASP A 143 -19.17 28.74 12.63
N GLU A 144 -18.55 27.57 12.82
CA GLU A 144 -17.52 27.39 13.84
C GLU A 144 -16.17 27.91 13.36
N PRO A 145 -15.40 28.62 14.21
CA PRO A 145 -14.08 29.09 13.85
C PRO A 145 -13.11 27.93 13.67
N VAL A 146 -12.20 28.08 12.72
CA VAL A 146 -11.12 27.12 12.48
C VAL A 146 -9.76 27.74 12.76
N GLU A 147 -8.81 26.91 13.13
CA GLU A 147 -7.42 27.29 13.32
C GLU A 147 -6.50 26.40 12.47
N MET A 148 -5.50 27.03 11.88
CA MET A 148 -4.40 26.37 11.24
C MET A 148 -3.39 25.97 12.28
N VAL A 149 -2.91 24.71 12.28
CA VAL A 149 -1.98 24.18 13.25
C VAL A 149 -0.59 24.00 12.64
N ASN A 150 -0.51 23.41 11.45
CA ASN A 150 0.77 23.20 10.78
C ASN A 150 0.67 23.52 9.28
N TYR A 151 1.79 24.00 8.77
CA TYR A 151 2.13 24.00 7.37
C TYR A 151 2.95 22.75 7.05
N ARG A 152 2.60 22.03 5.98
CA ARG A 152 3.33 20.85 5.49
C ARG A 152 3.76 21.04 4.04
N LEU A 153 5.02 20.75 3.76
CA LEU A 153 5.53 20.58 2.40
C LEU A 153 5.95 19.13 2.24
N ILE A 154 5.37 18.43 1.29
CA ILE A 154 5.72 17.07 0.91
C ILE A 154 6.54 17.17 -0.37
N ALA A 155 7.78 16.74 -0.31
CA ALA A 155 8.65 16.67 -1.46
C ALA A 155 8.83 15.20 -1.87
N THR A 156 8.56 14.89 -3.15
CA THR A 156 8.65 13.53 -3.69
C THR A 156 9.57 13.53 -4.89
N GLY A 157 10.68 12.80 -4.79
CA GLY A 157 11.61 12.56 -5.88
C GLY A 157 11.22 11.30 -6.64
N LYS A 158 10.74 11.46 -7.88
CA LYS A 158 10.35 10.33 -8.71
C LYS A 158 11.55 9.49 -9.09
N ARG A 159 11.49 8.20 -8.79
CA ARG A 159 12.48 7.22 -9.22
C ARG A 159 12.08 6.59 -10.56
N ALA A 160 13.08 6.08 -11.29
CA ALA A 160 12.81 5.25 -12.45
C ALA A 160 12.02 4.00 -12.00
N THR A 161 10.95 3.68 -12.71
CA THR A 161 10.15 2.49 -12.42
C THR A 161 11.02 1.24 -12.51
N LEU A 162 11.12 0.50 -11.41
CA LEU A 162 11.79 -0.79 -11.39
C LEU A 162 11.00 -1.76 -12.27
N LYS A 163 11.66 -2.31 -13.29
CA LYS A 163 11.07 -3.40 -14.06
C LYS A 163 11.33 -4.71 -13.33
N LEU A 164 10.27 -5.40 -12.95
CA LEU A 164 10.40 -6.77 -12.48
C LEU A 164 10.87 -7.68 -13.64
N PRO A 165 11.61 -8.77 -13.35
CA PRO A 165 11.99 -9.72 -14.38
C PRO A 165 10.73 -10.34 -15.00
N ASP A 166 10.74 -10.46 -16.32
CA ASP A 166 9.67 -11.16 -17.03
C ASP A 166 9.64 -12.62 -16.61
N VAL A 167 8.47 -13.12 -16.28
CA VAL A 167 8.29 -14.54 -16.01
C VAL A 167 8.37 -15.26 -17.35
N ASN A 168 9.37 -16.09 -17.52
CA ASN A 168 9.59 -16.80 -18.79
C ASN A 168 8.46 -17.80 -19.06
N ALA A 169 7.61 -17.48 -20.02
CA ALA A 169 6.50 -18.33 -20.45
C ALA A 169 6.97 -19.58 -21.23
N ASP A 170 8.20 -19.57 -21.77
CA ASP A 170 8.74 -20.65 -22.58
C ASP A 170 9.47 -21.74 -21.76
N LYS A 171 9.37 -21.70 -20.44
CA LYS A 171 9.96 -22.73 -19.58
C LYS A 171 9.35 -24.10 -19.92
N THR A 172 10.22 -25.11 -19.98
CA THR A 172 9.77 -26.50 -20.03
C THR A 172 9.10 -26.88 -18.73
N ALA A 173 7.95 -27.53 -18.78
CA ALA A 173 7.29 -28.02 -17.58
C ALA A 173 8.20 -29.01 -16.83
N VAL A 174 8.34 -28.79 -15.54
CA VAL A 174 9.13 -29.66 -14.64
C VAL A 174 8.14 -30.40 -13.74
N GLU A 175 8.27 -31.73 -13.69
CA GLU A 175 7.43 -32.52 -12.78
C GLU A 175 7.78 -32.21 -11.32
N PRO A 176 6.77 -32.02 -10.46
CA PRO A 176 7.01 -31.74 -9.04
C PRO A 176 7.61 -32.93 -8.31
N VAL A 177 8.46 -32.65 -7.33
CA VAL A 177 8.94 -33.68 -6.40
C VAL A 177 7.79 -34.05 -5.46
N ARG A 178 7.58 -35.35 -5.22
CA ARG A 178 6.53 -35.78 -4.29
C ARG A 178 7.12 -36.10 -2.92
N ARG A 179 6.41 -35.66 -1.86
CA ARG A 179 6.80 -35.88 -0.46
C ARG A 179 5.59 -36.21 0.40
N PRO A 180 5.78 -37.08 1.45
CA PRO A 180 4.74 -37.26 2.45
C PRO A 180 4.58 -35.98 3.31
N VAL A 181 3.39 -35.41 3.34
CA VAL A 181 3.05 -34.19 4.11
C VAL A 181 1.85 -34.48 4.99
N TYR A 182 1.92 -34.11 6.25
CA TYR A 182 0.79 -34.19 7.18
C TYR A 182 0.06 -32.83 7.13
N PHE A 183 -1.20 -32.86 6.71
CA PHE A 183 -2.10 -31.73 6.84
C PHE A 183 -2.89 -31.87 8.14
N GLU A 184 -3.47 -30.76 8.63
CA GLU A 184 -4.26 -30.76 9.87
C GLU A 184 -5.32 -31.87 9.84
N ASP A 185 -5.54 -32.51 11.00
CA ASP A 185 -6.52 -33.59 11.24
C ASP A 185 -6.26 -34.91 10.51
N SER A 186 -5.17 -35.05 9.77
CA SER A 186 -4.84 -36.33 9.14
C SER A 186 -3.81 -37.12 9.95
N SER A 187 -4.17 -38.34 10.33
CA SER A 187 -3.25 -39.31 10.96
C SER A 187 -2.28 -39.98 9.96
N THR A 188 -2.53 -39.79 8.67
CA THR A 188 -1.73 -40.32 7.58
C THR A 188 -1.22 -39.22 6.67
N PRO A 189 0.04 -39.28 6.21
CA PRO A 189 0.55 -38.28 5.29
C PRO A 189 -0.07 -38.42 3.91
N ALA A 190 -0.37 -37.29 3.30
CA ALA A 190 -0.71 -37.21 1.87
C ALA A 190 0.56 -37.27 1.02
N ASP A 191 0.53 -37.97 -0.10
CA ASP A 191 1.58 -37.90 -1.12
C ASP A 191 1.43 -36.58 -1.89
N CYS A 192 2.15 -35.56 -1.42
CA CYS A 192 1.96 -34.17 -1.84
C CYS A 192 2.99 -33.75 -2.89
N PRO A 193 2.54 -33.20 -4.05
CA PRO A 193 3.44 -32.58 -5.00
C PRO A 193 4.04 -31.30 -4.44
N VAL A 194 5.34 -31.13 -4.62
CA VAL A 194 6.12 -29.97 -4.21
C VAL A 194 6.72 -29.33 -5.43
N TYR A 195 6.17 -28.20 -5.82
CA TYR A 195 6.64 -27.40 -6.95
C TYR A 195 7.74 -26.45 -6.49
N ASN A 196 8.73 -26.20 -7.35
CA ASN A 196 9.64 -25.09 -7.16
C ASN A 196 9.03 -23.87 -7.89
N ARG A 197 8.94 -22.72 -7.22
CA ARG A 197 8.41 -21.48 -7.78
C ARG A 197 9.09 -21.08 -9.09
N ASP A 198 10.42 -21.30 -9.17
CA ASP A 198 11.20 -20.92 -10.34
C ASP A 198 10.89 -21.78 -11.57
N ASP A 199 10.27 -22.95 -11.42
CA ASP A 199 9.90 -23.84 -12.50
C ASP A 199 8.49 -23.56 -13.05
N LEU A 200 7.67 -22.79 -12.31
CA LEU A 200 6.32 -22.45 -12.71
C LEU A 200 6.32 -21.33 -13.78
N LYS A 201 5.33 -21.38 -14.66
CA LYS A 201 5.13 -20.40 -15.73
C LYS A 201 3.69 -19.86 -15.74
N PRO A 202 3.47 -18.70 -16.36
CA PRO A 202 2.14 -18.15 -16.54
C PRO A 202 1.17 -19.16 -17.15
N GLY A 203 -0.03 -19.26 -16.57
CA GLY A 203 -1.08 -20.18 -16.98
C GLY A 203 -1.00 -21.58 -16.38
N ASP A 204 0.09 -21.95 -15.67
CA ASP A 204 0.12 -23.22 -14.96
C ASP A 204 -1.00 -23.26 -13.92
N LYS A 205 -1.69 -24.40 -13.88
CA LYS A 205 -2.83 -24.62 -13.00
C LYS A 205 -2.69 -25.98 -12.31
N PHE A 206 -2.90 -26.02 -11.01
CA PHE A 206 -2.89 -27.25 -10.23
C PHE A 206 -3.83 -27.14 -9.02
N GLU A 207 -4.22 -28.29 -8.50
CA GLU A 207 -5.12 -28.44 -7.36
C GLU A 207 -4.34 -28.92 -6.15
N GLY A 208 -4.85 -28.61 -4.95
CA GLY A 208 -4.29 -29.13 -3.71
C GLY A 208 -4.68 -30.60 -3.46
N PRO A 209 -4.03 -31.29 -2.52
CA PRO A 209 -3.00 -30.75 -1.69
C PRO A 209 -1.67 -30.59 -2.43
N ALA A 210 -1.06 -29.42 -2.33
CA ALA A 210 0.21 -29.11 -3.00
C ALA A 210 1.01 -28.10 -2.18
N LEU A 211 2.34 -28.10 -2.38
CA LEU A 211 3.25 -27.08 -1.86
C LEU A 211 3.96 -26.38 -3.01
N VAL A 212 4.15 -25.08 -2.88
CA VAL A 212 5.07 -24.33 -3.73
C VAL A 212 6.19 -23.79 -2.86
N GLN A 213 7.42 -24.27 -3.12
CA GLN A 213 8.63 -23.82 -2.44
C GLN A 213 9.33 -22.75 -3.25
N GLU A 214 9.83 -21.74 -2.57
CA GLU A 214 10.69 -20.69 -3.11
C GLU A 214 11.74 -20.28 -2.07
N TYR A 215 12.66 -19.40 -2.45
CA TYR A 215 13.66 -18.94 -1.50
C TYR A 215 12.98 -18.23 -0.30
N ALA A 216 13.20 -18.77 0.89
CA ALA A 216 12.72 -18.27 2.18
C ALA A 216 11.18 -18.22 2.35
N SER A 217 10.41 -18.96 1.54
CA SER A 217 8.95 -19.07 1.70
C SER A 217 8.43 -20.41 1.18
N THR A 218 7.29 -20.84 1.72
CA THR A 218 6.52 -21.99 1.23
C THR A 218 5.05 -21.63 1.22
N THR A 219 4.39 -21.83 0.09
CA THR A 219 2.94 -21.68 -0.05
C THR A 219 2.28 -23.06 0.10
N VAL A 220 1.21 -23.10 0.90
CA VAL A 220 0.38 -24.30 1.08
C VAL A 220 -0.94 -24.13 0.33
N ILE A 221 -1.26 -25.13 -0.50
CA ILE A 221 -2.55 -25.25 -1.19
C ILE A 221 -3.22 -26.51 -0.61
N PHE A 222 -4.41 -26.34 0.00
CA PHE A 222 -5.14 -27.44 0.62
C PHE A 222 -5.99 -28.18 -0.42
N SER A 223 -6.55 -29.34 -0.06
CA SER A 223 -7.23 -30.26 -0.98
C SER A 223 -8.36 -29.66 -1.81
N ASP A 224 -9.05 -28.66 -1.24
CA ASP A 224 -10.20 -28.03 -1.91
C ASP A 224 -9.85 -26.74 -2.65
N ASP A 225 -8.58 -26.37 -2.64
CA ASP A 225 -8.10 -25.13 -3.23
C ASP A 225 -7.53 -25.38 -4.63
N THR A 226 -7.60 -24.36 -5.48
CA THR A 226 -6.95 -24.37 -6.79
C THR A 226 -5.98 -23.19 -6.91
N CYS A 227 -4.87 -23.42 -7.59
CA CYS A 227 -3.85 -22.41 -7.82
C CYS A 227 -3.64 -22.20 -9.32
N VAL A 228 -3.55 -20.93 -9.73
CA VAL A 228 -3.18 -20.52 -11.07
C VAL A 228 -2.03 -19.54 -11.00
N VAL A 229 -1.03 -19.73 -11.86
CA VAL A 229 0.06 -18.75 -12.02
C VAL A 229 -0.40 -17.65 -12.96
N ALA A 230 -0.44 -16.41 -12.47
CA ALA A 230 -0.81 -15.24 -13.27
C ALA A 230 0.25 -14.89 -14.31
N ASP A 231 -0.09 -14.03 -15.28
CA ASP A 231 0.81 -13.58 -16.35
C ASP A 231 2.08 -12.88 -15.79
N THR A 232 1.92 -12.19 -14.69
CA THR A 232 3.00 -11.50 -13.95
C THR A 232 3.69 -12.39 -12.91
N GLY A 233 3.27 -13.68 -12.81
CA GLY A 233 3.93 -14.72 -12.03
C GLY A 233 3.43 -14.90 -10.60
N GLU A 234 2.44 -14.12 -10.12
CA GLU A 234 1.82 -14.34 -8.83
C GLU A 234 1.05 -15.66 -8.80
N LEU A 235 0.96 -16.30 -7.62
CA LEU A 235 0.02 -17.39 -7.44
C LEU A 235 -1.33 -16.82 -7.02
N ILE A 236 -2.35 -17.14 -7.78
CA ILE A 236 -3.74 -16.83 -7.47
C ILE A 236 -4.39 -18.11 -6.97
N ILE A 237 -4.70 -18.16 -5.68
CA ILE A 237 -5.30 -19.33 -5.05
C ILE A 237 -6.79 -19.04 -4.85
N SER A 238 -7.62 -19.84 -5.49
CA SER A 238 -9.07 -19.87 -5.23
C SER A 238 -9.29 -20.81 -4.04
N VAL A 239 -9.78 -20.24 -2.95
CA VAL A 239 -10.03 -20.94 -1.71
C VAL A 239 -11.29 -21.79 -1.85
N GLY A 240 -11.17 -23.08 -1.59
CA GLY A 240 -12.29 -24.02 -1.64
C GLY A 240 -13.33 -23.76 -0.56
N VAL A 241 -14.37 -24.59 -0.55
CA VAL A 241 -15.59 -24.39 0.25
C VAL A 241 -15.30 -23.87 1.67
N ILE A 242 -15.84 -22.71 1.92
CA ILE A 242 -15.80 -21.97 3.18
C ILE A 242 -17.11 -22.24 3.93
#